data_ce43c2819f3fd41d0f9f49465cd963d2
#
_entry.id   ce43c2819f3fd41d0f9f49465cd963d2
#
_cell.length_a   1.000
_cell.length_b   1.000
_cell.length_c   1.000
_cell.angle_alpha   90.00
_cell.angle_beta   90.00
_cell.angle_gamma   90.00
#
_symmetry.space_group_name_H-M   'P 1'
#
loop_
_entity.id
_entity.type
_entity.pdbx_description
1 polymer ?
#
loop_
_entity_poly.entity_id
_entity_poly.type
_entity_poly.pdbx_seq_one_letter_code
_entity_poly.pdbx_strand_id
1 'polypeptide(L)'
;MKLDGSIAAVVTGGASGLGEGTARALAAQGVKVALFDMNAERGEAVAAEIGGIFCAVDVTSDEDVAAGFAKARAAHGQERLTVNCAGIATGQKTVSRKREDGSLRAHDMASFERTVRINLFGSFRVLSQSALGMASAEPMADGERGLIVNTASVAAQDGQIGQAAYSASKGGVYAMTLPVARDLSSEGIRVNTILPGIMWTPMMAGMDQKVQDALAAAIPFPKRLGTPADYASLVLHLAQNVYINGECIRLDGAIRLAPR
;
A
#
# COMPACT_ATOMS: atom_id res chain seq x y z
N MET A 1 -17.21 -7.94 3.44
CA MET A 1 -16.98 -9.20 4.23
C MET A 1 -17.03 -8.94 5.72
N LYS A 2 -17.35 -9.95 6.53
CA LYS A 2 -17.17 -9.90 7.99
C LYS A 2 -15.71 -10.21 8.30
N LEU A 3 -15.08 -9.39 9.13
CA LEU A 3 -13.70 -9.62 9.57
C LEU A 3 -13.69 -10.46 10.84
N ASP A 4 -13.22 -11.70 10.73
CA ASP A 4 -13.06 -12.65 11.83
C ASP A 4 -12.03 -13.74 11.45
N GLY A 5 -11.90 -14.77 12.31
CA GLY A 5 -10.93 -15.86 12.11
C GLY A 5 -11.16 -16.76 10.88
N SER A 6 -12.26 -16.58 10.13
CA SER A 6 -12.48 -17.26 8.86
C SER A 6 -11.77 -16.57 7.68
N ILE A 7 -11.34 -15.32 7.86
CA ILE A 7 -10.70 -14.52 6.83
C ILE A 7 -9.17 -14.64 6.95
N ALA A 8 -8.52 -14.91 5.81
CA ALA A 8 -7.08 -14.77 5.65
C ALA A 8 -6.78 -13.49 4.86
N ALA A 9 -5.71 -12.80 5.24
CA ALA A 9 -5.25 -11.59 4.59
C ALA A 9 -3.75 -11.62 4.29
N VAL A 10 -3.35 -10.99 3.19
CA VAL A 10 -1.97 -10.69 2.83
C VAL A 10 -1.74 -9.19 2.88
N VAL A 11 -0.68 -8.75 3.54
CA VAL A 11 -0.28 -7.34 3.61
C VAL A 11 1.15 -7.19 3.13
N THR A 12 1.38 -6.51 2.01
CA THR A 12 2.73 -6.20 1.54
C THR A 12 3.28 -4.95 2.22
N GLY A 13 4.60 -4.87 2.40
CA GLY A 13 5.20 -3.83 3.25
C GLY A 13 4.77 -3.98 4.71
N GLY A 14 4.48 -5.22 5.14
CA GLY A 14 3.86 -5.53 6.43
C GLY A 14 4.79 -5.40 7.64
N ALA A 15 6.10 -5.24 7.41
CA ALA A 15 7.08 -5.12 8.49
C ALA A 15 7.16 -3.69 9.09
N SER A 16 6.54 -2.69 8.50
CA SER A 16 6.62 -1.31 8.99
C SER A 16 5.46 -0.41 8.55
N GLY A 17 5.34 0.76 9.18
CA GLY A 17 4.48 1.86 8.74
C GLY A 17 3.01 1.50 8.52
N LEU A 18 2.47 1.85 7.36
CA LEU A 18 1.04 1.63 7.03
C LEU A 18 0.70 0.14 6.95
N GLY A 19 1.61 -0.67 6.39
CA GLY A 19 1.44 -2.12 6.29
C GLY A 19 1.41 -2.79 7.67
N GLU A 20 2.36 -2.48 8.54
CA GLU A 20 2.37 -3.00 9.92
C GLU A 20 1.11 -2.59 10.69
N GLY A 21 0.72 -1.29 10.61
CA GLY A 21 -0.50 -0.82 11.28
C GLY A 21 -1.76 -1.53 10.77
N THR A 22 -1.82 -1.79 9.47
CA THR A 22 -2.92 -2.56 8.86
C THR A 22 -2.94 -4.01 9.34
N ALA A 23 -1.78 -4.67 9.34
CA ALA A 23 -1.65 -6.05 9.80
C ALA A 23 -2.11 -6.21 11.26
N ARG A 24 -1.67 -5.31 12.13
CA ARG A 24 -2.08 -5.28 13.54
C ARG A 24 -3.59 -5.06 13.70
N ALA A 25 -4.16 -4.14 12.95
CA ALA A 25 -5.60 -3.87 13.01
C ALA A 25 -6.45 -5.04 12.50
N LEU A 26 -6.02 -5.74 11.46
CA LEU A 26 -6.66 -6.93 10.94
C LEU A 26 -6.57 -8.10 11.94
N ALA A 27 -5.39 -8.34 12.51
CA ALA A 27 -5.19 -9.38 13.52
C ALA A 27 -6.05 -9.14 14.77
N ALA A 28 -6.21 -7.88 15.19
CA ALA A 28 -7.10 -7.50 16.29
C ALA A 28 -8.59 -7.81 16.02
N GLN A 29 -9.00 -7.96 14.75
CA GLN A 29 -10.33 -8.46 14.36
C GLN A 29 -10.38 -10.01 14.28
N GLY A 30 -9.29 -10.69 14.58
CA GLY A 30 -9.17 -12.14 14.47
C GLY A 30 -8.77 -12.64 13.07
N VAL A 31 -8.51 -11.75 12.11
CA VAL A 31 -8.09 -12.12 10.75
C VAL A 31 -6.70 -12.76 10.77
N LYS A 32 -6.52 -13.85 10.02
CA LYS A 32 -5.24 -14.55 9.87
C LYS A 32 -4.37 -13.77 8.87
N VAL A 33 -3.28 -13.17 9.34
CA VAL A 33 -2.48 -12.24 8.53
C VAL A 33 -1.15 -12.86 8.11
N ALA A 34 -0.83 -12.80 6.81
CA ALA A 34 0.49 -13.06 6.26
C ALA A 34 1.16 -11.73 5.86
N LEU A 35 2.35 -11.48 6.39
CA LEU A 35 3.16 -10.31 6.08
C LEU A 35 4.11 -10.61 4.94
N PHE A 36 4.05 -9.83 3.86
CA PHE A 36 5.03 -9.86 2.76
C PHE A 36 5.95 -8.66 2.89
N ASP A 37 7.24 -8.90 3.11
CA ASP A 37 8.25 -7.85 3.23
C ASP A 37 9.65 -8.43 2.92
N MET A 38 10.60 -7.56 2.62
CA MET A 38 12.01 -7.93 2.46
C MET A 38 12.78 -7.92 3.79
N ASN A 39 12.29 -7.19 4.79
CA ASN A 39 12.92 -7.10 6.11
C ASN A 39 12.48 -8.26 7.00
N ALA A 40 13.26 -9.35 6.96
CA ALA A 40 12.97 -10.59 7.69
C ALA A 40 12.93 -10.37 9.20
N GLU A 41 13.94 -9.69 9.77
CA GLU A 41 14.04 -9.48 11.22
C GLU A 41 12.79 -8.78 11.77
N ARG A 42 12.44 -7.66 11.16
CA ARG A 42 11.27 -6.88 11.59
C ARG A 42 9.95 -7.60 11.28
N GLY A 43 9.86 -8.25 10.11
CA GLY A 43 8.67 -8.96 9.66
C GLY A 43 8.35 -10.16 10.55
N GLU A 44 9.34 -10.95 10.94
CA GLU A 44 9.18 -12.07 11.88
C GLU A 44 8.76 -11.59 13.27
N ALA A 45 9.35 -10.51 13.77
CA ALA A 45 8.96 -9.92 15.04
C ALA A 45 7.49 -9.48 15.05
N VAL A 46 7.06 -8.72 14.01
CA VAL A 46 5.65 -8.30 13.89
C VAL A 46 4.72 -9.50 13.73
N ALA A 47 5.08 -10.49 12.92
CA ALA A 47 4.28 -11.69 12.73
C ALA A 47 4.07 -12.45 14.04
N ALA A 48 5.12 -12.61 14.84
CA ALA A 48 5.04 -13.26 16.16
C ALA A 48 4.12 -12.50 17.11
N GLU A 49 4.21 -11.17 17.15
CA GLU A 49 3.38 -10.32 18.01
C GLU A 49 1.88 -10.39 17.68
N ILE A 50 1.53 -10.55 16.39
CA ILE A 50 0.13 -10.58 15.95
C ILE A 50 -0.44 -12.00 15.77
N GLY A 51 0.36 -13.04 16.02
CA GLY A 51 -0.04 -14.43 15.75
C GLY A 51 -0.21 -14.73 14.26
N GLY A 52 0.47 -13.98 13.39
CA GLY A 52 0.49 -14.14 11.94
C GLY A 52 1.71 -14.93 11.45
N ILE A 53 1.97 -14.85 10.14
CA ILE A 53 3.19 -15.39 9.54
C ILE A 53 3.93 -14.34 8.73
N PHE A 54 5.23 -14.51 8.62
CA PHE A 54 6.09 -13.73 7.73
C PHE A 54 6.46 -14.53 6.48
N CYS A 55 6.46 -13.88 5.33
CA CYS A 55 6.95 -14.37 4.06
C CYS A 55 7.97 -13.36 3.51
N ALA A 56 9.21 -13.77 3.30
CA ALA A 56 10.21 -12.93 2.62
C ALA A 56 9.80 -12.81 1.15
N VAL A 57 9.43 -11.61 0.72
CA VAL A 57 8.92 -11.35 -0.63
C VAL A 57 9.44 -10.02 -1.14
N ASP A 58 10.18 -10.07 -2.26
CA ASP A 58 10.38 -8.92 -3.13
C ASP A 58 9.21 -8.83 -4.11
N VAL A 59 8.39 -7.79 -4.01
CA VAL A 59 7.24 -7.58 -4.89
C VAL A 59 7.63 -7.37 -6.36
N THR A 60 8.92 -7.19 -6.66
CA THR A 60 9.43 -7.08 -8.03
C THR A 60 9.80 -8.43 -8.66
N SER A 61 9.77 -9.53 -7.89
CA SER A 61 10.04 -10.91 -8.32
C SER A 61 8.74 -11.70 -8.45
N ASP A 62 8.52 -12.34 -9.60
CA ASP A 62 7.36 -13.21 -9.81
C ASP A 62 7.46 -14.47 -8.95
N GLU A 63 8.68 -15.02 -8.81
CA GLU A 63 8.96 -16.21 -8.02
C GLU A 63 8.69 -15.97 -6.53
N ASP A 64 9.18 -14.84 -5.98
CA ASP A 64 8.97 -14.51 -4.56
C ASP A 64 7.51 -14.31 -4.23
N VAL A 65 6.78 -13.59 -5.10
CA VAL A 65 5.35 -13.35 -4.91
C VAL A 65 4.57 -14.66 -4.97
N ALA A 66 4.87 -15.56 -5.94
CA ALA A 66 4.22 -16.86 -6.03
C ALA A 66 4.52 -17.73 -4.79
N ALA A 67 5.77 -17.80 -4.37
CA ALA A 67 6.20 -18.54 -3.18
C ALA A 67 5.57 -17.98 -1.89
N GLY A 68 5.48 -16.64 -1.78
CA GLY A 68 4.83 -15.95 -0.66
C GLY A 68 3.36 -16.35 -0.53
N PHE A 69 2.59 -16.28 -1.63
CA PHE A 69 1.19 -16.74 -1.64
C PHE A 69 1.05 -18.22 -1.33
N ALA A 70 1.91 -19.09 -1.89
CA ALA A 70 1.87 -20.51 -1.59
C ALA A 70 2.07 -20.78 -0.09
N LYS A 71 3.06 -20.11 0.55
CA LYS A 71 3.30 -20.20 1.99
C LYS A 71 2.13 -19.64 2.81
N ALA A 72 1.59 -18.48 2.43
CA ALA A 72 0.46 -17.87 3.11
C ALA A 72 -0.79 -18.76 3.07
N ARG A 73 -1.12 -19.30 1.90
CA ARG A 73 -2.27 -20.20 1.69
C ARG A 73 -2.11 -21.53 2.42
N ALA A 74 -0.92 -22.07 2.48
CA ALA A 74 -0.64 -23.31 3.25
C ALA A 74 -0.90 -23.12 4.74
N ALA A 75 -0.60 -21.93 5.29
CA ALA A 75 -0.76 -21.64 6.72
C ALA A 75 -2.18 -21.17 7.08
N HIS A 76 -2.81 -20.35 6.27
CA HIS A 76 -4.03 -19.62 6.61
C HIS A 76 -5.23 -19.93 5.73
N GLY A 77 -5.05 -20.68 4.65
CA GLY A 77 -6.05 -20.87 3.59
C GLY A 77 -6.01 -19.71 2.58
N GLN A 78 -6.92 -19.76 1.61
CA GLN A 78 -7.01 -18.76 0.56
C GLN A 78 -7.34 -17.38 1.15
N GLU A 79 -6.49 -16.40 0.85
CA GLU A 79 -6.74 -15.02 1.26
C GLU A 79 -8.01 -14.46 0.61
N ARG A 80 -8.72 -13.65 1.39
CA ARG A 80 -9.92 -12.89 0.98
C ARG A 80 -9.67 -11.38 0.96
N LEU A 81 -8.55 -10.97 1.53
CA LEU A 81 -8.13 -9.58 1.59
C LEU A 81 -6.64 -9.47 1.24
N THR A 82 -6.31 -8.60 0.32
CA THR A 82 -4.92 -8.24 0.03
C THR A 82 -4.76 -6.73 0.12
N VAL A 83 -3.76 -6.28 0.89
CA VAL A 83 -3.46 -4.85 1.06
C VAL A 83 -2.04 -4.57 0.57
N ASN A 84 -1.92 -3.82 -0.50
CA ASN A 84 -0.65 -3.46 -1.12
C ASN A 84 -0.10 -2.18 -0.48
N CYS A 85 0.78 -2.31 0.51
CA CYS A 85 1.49 -1.19 1.16
C CYS A 85 2.98 -1.11 0.78
N ALA A 86 3.55 -2.14 0.15
CA ALA A 86 4.95 -2.10 -0.29
C ALA A 86 5.19 -0.95 -1.28
N GLY A 87 6.24 -0.17 -1.04
CA GLY A 87 6.57 0.94 -1.90
C GLY A 87 7.70 1.79 -1.36
N ILE A 88 8.28 2.60 -2.24
CA ILE A 88 9.33 3.55 -1.92
C ILE A 88 8.94 4.96 -2.36
N ALA A 89 9.46 5.96 -1.66
CA ALA A 89 9.40 7.35 -2.07
C ALA A 89 10.77 7.80 -2.55
N THR A 90 10.83 8.40 -3.74
CA THR A 90 12.04 8.97 -4.30
C THR A 90 11.82 10.42 -4.68
N GLY A 91 12.83 11.24 -4.51
CA GLY A 91 12.78 12.67 -4.83
C GLY A 91 13.97 13.07 -5.70
N GLN A 92 13.72 13.37 -6.99
CA GLN A 92 14.73 13.89 -7.90
C GLN A 92 14.09 14.76 -8.97
N LYS A 93 14.61 15.97 -9.14
CA LYS A 93 14.12 16.88 -10.21
C LYS A 93 14.43 16.32 -11.60
N THR A 94 13.58 16.65 -12.58
CA THR A 94 13.78 16.31 -13.99
C THR A 94 15.11 16.84 -14.50
N VAL A 95 15.48 18.06 -14.10
CA VAL A 95 16.81 18.64 -14.29
C VAL A 95 17.25 19.28 -12.98
N SER A 96 18.49 19.04 -12.57
CA SER A 96 19.11 19.64 -11.38
C SER A 96 20.46 20.23 -11.69
N ARG A 97 20.91 21.19 -10.87
CA ARG A 97 22.29 21.70 -10.89
C ARG A 97 23.08 21.06 -9.76
N LYS A 98 24.26 20.59 -10.07
CA LYS A 98 25.20 20.14 -9.03
C LYS A 98 25.65 21.34 -8.21
N ARG A 99 25.76 21.16 -6.89
CA ARG A 99 26.21 22.24 -5.99
C ARG A 99 27.69 22.58 -6.14
N GLU A 100 28.48 21.59 -6.55
CA GLU A 100 29.95 21.67 -6.61
C GLU A 100 30.43 22.54 -7.77
N ASP A 101 29.85 22.37 -8.95
CA ASP A 101 30.35 22.98 -10.21
C ASP A 101 29.23 23.68 -11.03
N GLY A 102 27.99 23.65 -10.57
CA GLY A 102 26.86 24.24 -11.27
C GLY A 102 26.42 23.49 -12.52
N SER A 103 27.06 22.38 -12.88
CA SER A 103 26.73 21.59 -14.06
C SER A 103 25.30 21.05 -14.01
N LEU A 104 24.66 20.94 -15.16
CA LEU A 104 23.31 20.38 -15.29
C LEU A 104 23.36 18.85 -15.29
N ARG A 105 22.39 18.24 -14.62
CA ARG A 105 22.19 16.80 -14.63
C ARG A 105 20.70 16.47 -14.86
N ALA A 106 20.45 15.60 -15.82
CA ALA A 106 19.11 15.02 -16.02
C ALA A 106 18.73 14.09 -14.88
N HIS A 107 17.45 13.76 -14.81
CA HIS A 107 16.94 12.72 -13.90
C HIS A 107 17.63 11.38 -14.16
N ASP A 108 17.99 10.66 -13.11
CA ASP A 108 18.54 9.31 -13.21
C ASP A 108 17.42 8.31 -13.56
N MET A 109 17.47 7.75 -14.77
CA MET A 109 16.47 6.81 -15.25
C MET A 109 16.42 5.52 -14.44
N ALA A 110 17.55 5.04 -13.92
CA ALA A 110 17.57 3.85 -13.07
C ALA A 110 16.75 4.07 -11.78
N SER A 111 16.82 5.27 -11.20
CA SER A 111 15.99 5.66 -10.05
C SER A 111 14.50 5.74 -10.41
N PHE A 112 14.18 6.29 -11.61
CA PHE A 112 12.81 6.35 -12.11
C PHE A 112 12.23 4.94 -12.29
N GLU A 113 12.93 4.09 -13.03
CA GLU A 113 12.51 2.71 -13.30
C GLU A 113 12.35 1.89 -12.03
N ARG A 114 13.30 2.00 -11.09
CA ARG A 114 13.20 1.32 -9.80
C ARG A 114 11.94 1.73 -9.05
N THR A 115 11.60 3.02 -9.03
CA THR A 115 10.40 3.53 -8.36
C THR A 115 9.13 2.97 -8.98
N VAL A 116 9.03 3.00 -10.31
CA VAL A 116 7.87 2.44 -11.04
C VAL A 116 7.80 0.93 -10.87
N ARG A 117 8.92 0.23 -10.94
CA ARG A 117 9.00 -1.23 -10.78
C ARG A 117 8.46 -1.69 -9.43
N ILE A 118 8.88 -1.04 -8.35
CA ILE A 118 8.43 -1.42 -7.00
C ILE A 118 6.96 -0.99 -6.80
N ASN A 119 6.65 0.30 -7.02
CA ASN A 119 5.37 0.85 -6.60
C ASN A 119 4.20 0.42 -7.50
N LEU A 120 4.42 0.36 -8.81
CA LEU A 120 3.37 0.06 -9.78
C LEU A 120 3.37 -1.41 -10.18
N PHE A 121 4.49 -1.91 -10.74
CA PHE A 121 4.54 -3.28 -11.21
C PHE A 121 4.46 -4.26 -10.05
N GLY A 122 5.11 -3.97 -8.91
CA GLY A 122 5.00 -4.77 -7.70
C GLY A 122 3.56 -4.86 -7.19
N SER A 123 2.85 -3.73 -7.10
CA SER A 123 1.44 -3.72 -6.69
C SER A 123 0.56 -4.53 -7.65
N PHE A 124 0.76 -4.39 -8.97
CA PHE A 124 -0.03 -5.13 -9.96
C PHE A 124 0.27 -6.64 -9.93
N ARG A 125 1.53 -7.01 -9.76
CA ARG A 125 1.96 -8.43 -9.63
C ARG A 125 1.27 -9.11 -8.45
N VAL A 126 1.33 -8.50 -7.27
CA VAL A 126 0.67 -9.02 -6.06
C VAL A 126 -0.85 -9.06 -6.25
N LEU A 127 -1.45 -7.99 -6.78
CA LEU A 127 -2.88 -7.91 -7.09
C LEU A 127 -3.31 -9.07 -8.02
N SER A 128 -2.60 -9.27 -9.12
CA SER A 128 -2.92 -10.30 -10.12
C SER A 128 -2.84 -11.72 -9.54
N GLN A 129 -1.80 -12.03 -8.78
CA GLN A 129 -1.64 -13.34 -8.12
C GLN A 129 -2.68 -13.59 -7.03
N SER A 130 -3.06 -12.55 -6.29
CA SER A 130 -4.13 -12.65 -5.31
C SER A 130 -5.48 -12.85 -5.98
N ALA A 131 -5.81 -12.06 -7.01
CA ALA A 131 -7.04 -12.18 -7.76
C ALA A 131 -7.23 -13.58 -8.38
N LEU A 132 -6.15 -14.15 -8.93
CA LEU A 132 -6.15 -15.52 -9.46
C LEU A 132 -6.58 -16.55 -8.40
N GLY A 133 -6.07 -16.44 -7.18
CA GLY A 133 -6.47 -17.32 -6.08
C GLY A 133 -7.89 -17.05 -5.60
N MET A 134 -8.26 -15.78 -5.41
CA MET A 134 -9.60 -15.40 -4.98
C MET A 134 -10.70 -15.86 -5.95
N ALA A 135 -10.45 -15.80 -7.26
CA ALA A 135 -11.40 -16.24 -8.28
C ALA A 135 -11.76 -17.73 -8.19
N SER A 136 -10.85 -18.55 -7.65
CA SER A 136 -11.07 -19.99 -7.44
C SER A 136 -11.78 -20.31 -6.12
N ALA A 137 -12.01 -19.30 -5.27
CA ALA A 137 -12.58 -19.51 -3.95
C ALA A 137 -14.12 -19.49 -3.99
N GLU A 138 -14.77 -20.23 -3.09
CA GLU A 138 -16.23 -20.16 -2.94
C GLU A 138 -16.67 -18.74 -2.56
N PRO A 139 -17.75 -18.23 -3.15
CA PRO A 139 -18.23 -16.90 -2.83
C PRO A 139 -18.78 -16.83 -1.40
N MET A 140 -18.54 -15.70 -0.75
CA MET A 140 -19.15 -15.32 0.52
C MET A 140 -20.52 -14.64 0.29
N ALA A 141 -21.05 -13.95 1.30
CA ALA A 141 -22.24 -13.13 1.15
C ALA A 141 -22.10 -12.13 -0.02
N ASP A 142 -23.23 -11.79 -0.64
CA ASP A 142 -23.32 -10.91 -1.82
C ASP A 142 -22.51 -11.39 -3.06
N GLY A 143 -22.07 -12.65 -3.06
CA GLY A 143 -21.22 -13.19 -4.13
C GLY A 143 -19.76 -12.72 -4.07
N GLU A 144 -19.33 -12.05 -2.99
CA GLU A 144 -17.97 -11.56 -2.82
C GLU A 144 -16.97 -12.71 -2.66
N ARG A 145 -15.90 -12.73 -3.45
CA ARG A 145 -14.77 -13.64 -3.26
C ARG A 145 -13.55 -12.98 -2.62
N GLY A 146 -13.44 -11.67 -2.69
CA GLY A 146 -12.34 -10.97 -2.06
C GLY A 146 -12.30 -9.47 -2.32
N LEU A 147 -11.36 -8.83 -1.63
CA LEU A 147 -11.05 -7.41 -1.76
C LEU A 147 -9.54 -7.21 -1.91
N ILE A 148 -9.16 -6.34 -2.81
CA ILE A 148 -7.79 -5.84 -2.95
C ILE A 148 -7.80 -4.33 -2.67
N VAL A 149 -6.96 -3.89 -1.73
CA VAL A 149 -6.75 -2.49 -1.41
C VAL A 149 -5.33 -2.09 -1.80
N ASN A 150 -5.21 -1.15 -2.73
CA ASN A 150 -3.91 -0.61 -3.13
C ASN A 150 -3.60 0.69 -2.39
N THR A 151 -2.32 0.99 -2.23
CA THR A 151 -1.82 2.24 -1.67
C THR A 151 -1.22 3.10 -2.76
N ALA A 152 -1.96 4.12 -3.21
CA ALA A 152 -1.41 5.18 -4.05
C ALA A 152 -0.75 6.27 -3.18
N SER A 153 -1.03 7.53 -3.45
CA SER A 153 -0.63 8.71 -2.68
C SER A 153 -1.41 9.91 -3.20
N VAL A 154 -1.61 10.93 -2.39
CA VAL A 154 -2.06 12.25 -2.87
C VAL A 154 -1.11 12.82 -3.94
N ALA A 155 0.16 12.41 -3.95
CA ALA A 155 1.12 12.78 -4.99
C ALA A 155 0.75 12.25 -6.40
N ALA A 156 -0.19 11.32 -6.52
CA ALA A 156 -0.78 10.94 -7.81
C ALA A 156 -1.55 12.09 -8.46
N GLN A 157 -2.06 13.03 -7.66
CA GLN A 157 -2.84 14.18 -8.09
C GLN A 157 -2.12 15.51 -7.83
N ASP A 158 -1.44 15.64 -6.69
CA ASP A 158 -0.83 16.87 -6.18
C ASP A 158 0.71 16.74 -6.10
N GLY A 159 1.36 16.12 -7.09
CA GLY A 159 2.81 15.87 -7.07
C GLY A 159 3.65 17.12 -6.89
N GLN A 160 4.67 17.04 -6.04
CA GLN A 160 5.58 18.12 -5.71
C GLN A 160 6.83 18.13 -6.61
N ILE A 161 7.61 19.22 -6.55
CA ILE A 161 8.91 19.31 -7.22
C ILE A 161 9.80 18.14 -6.80
N GLY A 162 10.30 17.40 -7.79
CA GLY A 162 11.13 16.23 -7.59
C GLY A 162 10.38 14.89 -7.50
N GLN A 163 9.07 14.89 -7.55
CA GLN A 163 8.28 13.66 -7.39
C GLN A 163 7.84 13.01 -8.71
N ALA A 164 8.44 13.35 -9.87
CA ALA A 164 7.99 12.84 -11.16
C ALA A 164 7.87 11.31 -11.21
N ALA A 165 8.91 10.57 -10.78
CA ALA A 165 8.89 9.11 -10.74
C ALA A 165 7.86 8.57 -9.73
N TYR A 166 7.81 9.17 -8.54
CA TYR A 166 6.87 8.79 -7.50
C TYR A 166 5.43 9.04 -7.92
N SER A 167 5.13 10.25 -8.43
CA SER A 167 3.79 10.62 -8.93
C SER A 167 3.36 9.75 -10.10
N ALA A 168 4.27 9.44 -11.05
CA ALA A 168 3.98 8.54 -12.14
C ALA A 168 3.63 7.13 -11.64
N SER A 169 4.39 6.59 -10.69
CA SER A 169 4.13 5.26 -10.11
C SER A 169 2.79 5.21 -9.36
N LYS A 170 2.51 6.20 -8.53
CA LYS A 170 1.26 6.27 -7.74
C LYS A 170 0.06 6.71 -8.58
N GLY A 171 0.29 7.51 -9.63
CA GLY A 171 -0.69 7.81 -10.68
C GLY A 171 -1.11 6.57 -11.46
N GLY A 172 -0.16 5.67 -11.77
CA GLY A 172 -0.45 4.37 -12.37
C GLY A 172 -1.32 3.48 -11.49
N VAL A 173 -1.00 3.39 -10.18
CA VAL A 173 -1.84 2.65 -9.20
C VAL A 173 -3.25 3.26 -9.10
N TYR A 174 -3.35 4.59 -9.07
CA TYR A 174 -4.63 5.29 -9.11
C TYR A 174 -5.43 4.96 -10.38
N ALA A 175 -4.81 5.08 -11.54
CA ALA A 175 -5.48 4.92 -12.83
C ALA A 175 -5.94 3.46 -13.11
N MET A 176 -5.18 2.45 -12.65
CA MET A 176 -5.55 1.04 -12.84
C MET A 176 -6.71 0.58 -11.94
N THR A 177 -7.09 1.32 -10.92
CA THR A 177 -8.09 0.88 -9.92
C THR A 177 -9.42 0.54 -10.56
N LEU A 178 -10.01 1.47 -11.28
CA LEU A 178 -11.33 1.26 -11.89
C LEU A 178 -11.35 0.20 -12.99
N PRO A 179 -10.42 0.16 -13.97
CA PRO A 179 -10.41 -0.91 -14.97
C PRO A 179 -10.23 -2.28 -14.34
N VAL A 180 -9.33 -2.45 -13.36
CA VAL A 180 -9.14 -3.74 -12.69
C VAL A 180 -10.38 -4.14 -11.87
N ALA A 181 -11.04 -3.20 -11.19
CA ALA A 181 -12.31 -3.48 -10.50
C ALA A 181 -13.40 -3.97 -11.47
N ARG A 182 -13.42 -3.43 -12.69
CA ARG A 182 -14.35 -3.87 -13.76
C ARG A 182 -13.98 -5.23 -14.31
N ASP A 183 -12.71 -5.49 -14.58
CA ASP A 183 -12.20 -6.79 -15.04
C ASP A 183 -12.56 -7.92 -14.07
N LEU A 184 -12.50 -7.65 -12.77
CA LEU A 184 -12.71 -8.62 -11.71
C LEU A 184 -14.17 -8.68 -11.20
N SER A 185 -15.06 -7.87 -11.74
CA SER A 185 -16.45 -7.79 -11.26
C SER A 185 -17.22 -9.09 -11.41
N SER A 186 -17.04 -9.81 -12.53
CA SER A 186 -17.66 -11.13 -12.76
C SER A 186 -17.14 -12.21 -11.80
N GLU A 187 -15.95 -12.01 -11.24
CA GLU A 187 -15.33 -12.91 -10.28
C GLU A 187 -15.70 -12.58 -8.83
N GLY A 188 -16.50 -11.53 -8.60
CA GLY A 188 -16.87 -11.11 -7.25
C GLY A 188 -15.69 -10.57 -6.42
N ILE A 189 -14.69 -9.96 -7.07
CA ILE A 189 -13.51 -9.40 -6.43
C ILE A 189 -13.55 -7.87 -6.56
N ARG A 190 -13.49 -7.17 -5.43
CA ARG A 190 -13.45 -5.71 -5.38
C ARG A 190 -12.02 -5.18 -5.37
N VAL A 191 -11.82 -4.02 -5.97
CA VAL A 191 -10.54 -3.32 -5.97
C VAL A 191 -10.75 -1.86 -5.62
N ASN A 192 -10.10 -1.39 -4.56
CA ASN A 192 -10.12 0.01 -4.17
C ASN A 192 -8.70 0.51 -3.91
N THR A 193 -8.51 1.80 -3.95
CA THR A 193 -7.21 2.43 -3.70
C THR A 193 -7.35 3.55 -2.67
N ILE A 194 -6.46 3.56 -1.69
CA ILE A 194 -6.33 4.67 -0.73
C ILE A 194 -5.20 5.58 -1.23
N LEU A 195 -5.44 6.89 -1.18
CA LEU A 195 -4.44 7.93 -1.44
C LEU A 195 -4.09 8.61 -0.10
N PRO A 196 -3.10 8.10 0.64
CA PRO A 196 -2.67 8.74 1.87
C PRO A 196 -2.09 10.13 1.60
N GLY A 197 -2.36 11.07 2.50
CA GLY A 197 -1.67 12.35 2.60
C GLY A 197 -0.33 12.20 3.33
N ILE A 198 0.02 13.17 4.15
CA ILE A 198 1.24 13.13 4.95
C ILE A 198 0.98 12.25 6.19
N MET A 199 1.55 11.05 6.16
CA MET A 199 1.41 10.05 7.22
C MET A 199 2.67 9.97 8.08
N TRP A 200 2.48 9.80 9.39
CA TRP A 200 3.58 9.45 10.27
C TRP A 200 4.12 8.07 9.91
N THR A 201 5.40 7.98 9.63
CA THR A 201 6.11 6.74 9.29
C THR A 201 7.45 6.73 10.03
N PRO A 202 8.15 5.59 10.15
CA PRO A 202 9.48 5.54 10.75
C PRO A 202 10.49 6.50 10.09
N MET A 203 10.34 6.79 8.81
CA MET A 203 11.15 7.80 8.11
C MET A 203 10.93 9.21 8.68
N MET A 204 9.70 9.55 9.04
CA MET A 204 9.35 10.84 9.66
C MET A 204 9.90 10.97 11.08
N ALA A 205 9.99 9.87 11.81
CA ALA A 205 10.55 9.86 13.17
C ALA A 205 12.02 10.32 13.22
N GLY A 206 12.77 10.16 12.12
CA GLY A 206 14.15 10.63 12.00
C GLY A 206 14.30 12.12 11.61
N MET A 207 13.21 12.83 11.34
CA MET A 207 13.24 14.25 10.96
C MET A 207 13.21 15.16 12.18
N ASP A 208 13.77 16.37 12.03
CA ASP A 208 13.67 17.43 13.04
C ASP A 208 12.21 17.70 13.42
N GLN A 209 11.94 17.87 14.72
CA GLN A 209 10.61 18.13 15.24
C GLN A 209 9.94 19.34 14.57
N LYS A 210 10.71 20.40 14.29
CA LYS A 210 10.20 21.60 13.59
C LYS A 210 9.68 21.28 12.19
N VAL A 211 10.30 20.32 11.49
CA VAL A 211 9.85 19.88 10.16
C VAL A 211 8.55 19.10 10.31
N GLN A 212 8.47 18.20 11.30
CA GLN A 212 7.25 17.44 11.58
C GLN A 212 6.09 18.38 11.94
N ASP A 213 6.33 19.37 12.78
CA ASP A 213 5.34 20.36 13.19
C ASP A 213 4.85 21.22 12.00
N ALA A 214 5.77 21.63 11.13
CA ALA A 214 5.42 22.39 9.93
C ALA A 214 4.55 21.57 8.95
N LEU A 215 4.86 20.28 8.78
CA LEU A 215 4.07 19.36 7.97
C LEU A 215 2.68 19.13 8.58
N ALA A 216 2.59 18.95 9.88
CA ALA A 216 1.32 18.81 10.60
C ALA A 216 0.46 20.09 10.50
N ALA A 217 1.07 21.26 10.61
CA ALA A 217 0.40 22.55 10.49
C ALA A 217 -0.17 22.81 9.08
N ALA A 218 0.42 22.21 8.04
CA ALA A 218 -0.05 22.32 6.68
C ALA A 218 -1.36 21.52 6.43
N ILE A 219 -1.70 20.55 7.31
CA ILE A 219 -2.92 19.77 7.20
C ILE A 219 -4.10 20.62 7.72
N PRO A 220 -5.17 20.83 6.91
CA PRO A 220 -6.32 21.64 7.33
C PRO A 220 -7.00 21.14 8.60
N PHE A 221 -7.38 19.85 8.66
CA PHE A 221 -8.01 19.24 9.82
C PHE A 221 -8.00 17.69 9.71
N PRO A 222 -7.67 16.98 10.80
CA PRO A 222 -7.10 17.45 12.07
C PRO A 222 -5.66 17.97 11.90
N LYS A 223 -5.21 18.88 12.77
CA LYS A 223 -3.88 19.49 12.72
C LYS A 223 -2.80 18.52 13.24
N ARG A 224 -2.65 17.40 12.57
CA ARG A 224 -1.64 16.36 12.85
C ARG A 224 -1.35 15.55 11.61
N LEU A 225 -0.22 14.87 11.59
CA LEU A 225 0.04 13.83 10.60
C LEU A 225 -0.99 12.71 10.72
N GLY A 226 -1.34 12.08 9.60
CA GLY A 226 -2.08 10.83 9.61
C GLY A 226 -1.24 9.72 10.26
N THR A 227 -1.88 8.71 10.81
CA THR A 227 -1.22 7.59 11.48
C THR A 227 -1.49 6.28 10.75
N PRO A 228 -0.69 5.23 10.97
CA PRO A 228 -1.03 3.89 10.49
C PRO A 228 -2.42 3.42 10.92
N ALA A 229 -2.90 3.84 12.09
CA ALA A 229 -4.25 3.52 12.56
C ALA A 229 -5.35 4.21 11.75
N ASP A 230 -5.15 5.47 11.31
CA ASP A 230 -6.11 6.15 10.42
C ASP A 230 -6.22 5.39 9.09
N TYR A 231 -5.10 4.96 8.53
CA TYR A 231 -5.06 4.16 7.30
C TYR A 231 -5.75 2.80 7.48
N ALA A 232 -5.39 2.07 8.53
CA ALA A 232 -5.96 0.76 8.83
C ALA A 232 -7.47 0.83 9.06
N SER A 233 -7.97 1.86 9.73
CA SER A 233 -9.42 2.08 9.92
C SER A 233 -10.17 2.16 8.58
N LEU A 234 -9.61 2.83 7.59
CA LEU A 234 -10.22 2.88 6.25
C LEU A 234 -10.15 1.52 5.55
N VAL A 235 -9.05 0.76 5.69
CA VAL A 235 -8.96 -0.61 5.16
C VAL A 235 -10.04 -1.51 5.75
N LEU A 236 -10.25 -1.47 7.08
CA LEU A 236 -11.31 -2.23 7.76
C LEU A 236 -12.69 -1.82 7.23
N HIS A 237 -12.95 -0.52 7.06
CA HIS A 237 -14.20 -0.03 6.50
C HIS A 237 -14.43 -0.53 5.06
N LEU A 238 -13.42 -0.46 4.19
CA LEU A 238 -13.50 -0.99 2.83
C LEU A 238 -13.78 -2.49 2.78
N ALA A 239 -13.21 -3.25 3.72
CA ALA A 239 -13.48 -4.68 3.83
C ALA A 239 -14.93 -4.97 4.23
N GLN A 240 -15.48 -4.21 5.17
CA GLN A 240 -16.84 -4.39 5.70
C GLN A 240 -17.93 -3.82 4.79
N ASN A 241 -17.64 -2.77 4.02
CA ASN A 241 -18.61 -2.12 3.14
C ASN A 241 -18.48 -2.65 1.70
N VAL A 242 -19.27 -3.67 1.38
CA VAL A 242 -19.20 -4.36 0.07
C VAL A 242 -19.60 -3.48 -1.11
N TYR A 243 -20.34 -2.38 -0.88
CA TYR A 243 -20.81 -1.50 -1.96
C TYR A 243 -19.75 -0.52 -2.47
N ILE A 244 -18.57 -0.44 -1.81
CA ILE A 244 -17.45 0.37 -2.29
C ILE A 244 -16.56 -0.51 -3.20
N ASN A 245 -16.54 -0.19 -4.49
CA ASN A 245 -15.73 -0.89 -5.49
C ASN A 245 -15.28 0.07 -6.60
N GLY A 246 -14.02 -0.03 -7.02
CA GLY A 246 -13.44 0.80 -8.08
C GLY A 246 -13.08 2.22 -7.64
N GLU A 247 -13.08 2.52 -6.33
CA GLU A 247 -12.88 3.86 -5.81
C GLU A 247 -11.43 4.14 -5.40
N CYS A 248 -11.07 5.41 -5.56
CA CYS A 248 -9.81 5.98 -5.12
C CYS A 248 -10.06 7.04 -4.06
N ILE A 249 -9.81 6.73 -2.79
CA ILE A 249 -10.21 7.53 -1.64
C ILE A 249 -9.00 8.27 -1.07
N ARG A 250 -9.05 9.60 -1.06
CA ARG A 250 -8.06 10.44 -0.37
C ARG A 250 -8.24 10.34 1.14
N LEU A 251 -7.14 10.04 1.85
CA LEU A 251 -7.08 10.00 3.31
C LEU A 251 -5.99 10.98 3.77
N ASP A 252 -6.30 12.26 3.85
CA ASP A 252 -5.29 13.30 3.82
C ASP A 252 -5.60 14.55 4.68
N GLY A 253 -6.67 14.54 5.49
CA GLY A 253 -7.06 15.71 6.30
C GLY A 253 -7.34 16.96 5.46
N ALA A 254 -7.77 16.79 4.21
CA ALA A 254 -8.05 17.83 3.22
C ALA A 254 -6.82 18.60 2.71
N ILE A 255 -5.60 18.06 2.91
CA ILE A 255 -4.40 18.72 2.37
C ILE A 255 -4.40 18.68 0.84
N ARG A 256 -3.87 19.73 0.24
CA ARG A 256 -3.40 19.77 -1.14
C ARG A 256 -1.94 20.16 -1.09
N LEU A 257 -1.06 19.30 -1.63
CA LEU A 257 0.37 19.53 -1.52
C LEU A 257 0.76 20.79 -2.31
N ALA A 258 1.42 21.72 -1.63
CA ALA A 258 2.05 22.85 -2.30
C ALA A 258 3.20 22.35 -3.20
N PRO A 259 3.62 23.11 -4.23
CA PRO A 259 4.71 22.68 -5.11
C PRO A 259 6.03 22.37 -4.40
N ARG A 260 6.21 22.92 -3.18
CA ARG A 260 7.36 22.71 -2.27
C ARG A 260 6.87 22.61 -0.85
#